data_ab2d9fbd8bb391f17b7d59acfe22b69c
#
_entry.id   ab2d9fbd8bb391f17b7d59acfe22b69c
#
_cell.length_a   1.000
_cell.length_b   1.000
_cell.length_c   1.000
_cell.angle_alpha   90.00
_cell.angle_beta   90.00
_cell.angle_gamma   90.00
#
_symmetry.space_group_name_H-M   'P 1'
#
loop_
_entity.id
_entity.type
_entity.pdbx_description
1 polymer ?
#
loop_
_entity_poly.entity_id
_entity_poly.type
_entity_poly.pdbx_seq_one_letter_code
_entity_poly.pdbx_strand_id
1 'polypeptide(L)'
;MADQPREFPMDVSVTDHLLATTRAVRKRLDLERPVEPEVILECLRLAVQAPTGSNTQGWRWIVVTDPEKRAALKELYGGTGGTYLKSAASTAKDPQTKRVYESAVYLLDILDRVPVHVIPCIEGRVDSAATLANASFYGSILPAVWSFMLALRSRGLGSVWTTLHLAREQEAAELLGIPEGFTQVALIPVAYTTGGDFKPAVRPPVEGITYWDTWGDTVSPG
;
A
#
# COMPACT_ATOMS: atom_id res chain seq x y z
N MET A 1 2.50 40.33 24.08
CA MET A 1 1.94 39.10 24.62
C MET A 1 2.63 38.00 23.85
N ALA A 2 3.51 37.22 24.50
CA ALA A 2 4.18 36.08 23.86
C ALA A 2 3.13 35.03 23.56
N ASP A 3 3.11 34.60 22.28
CA ASP A 3 2.25 33.54 21.82
C ASP A 3 2.67 32.24 22.54
N GLN A 4 1.82 31.74 23.43
CA GLN A 4 2.10 30.44 24.05
C GLN A 4 2.01 29.36 22.98
N PRO A 5 2.99 28.46 22.91
CA PRO A 5 2.91 27.37 21.95
C PRO A 5 1.62 26.59 22.18
N ARG A 6 0.81 26.45 21.13
CA ARG A 6 -0.41 25.64 21.17
C ARG A 6 0.02 24.19 21.44
N GLU A 7 -0.30 23.68 22.64
CA GLU A 7 -0.14 22.26 22.93
C GLU A 7 -1.08 21.47 22.00
N PHE A 8 -0.51 20.73 21.05
CA PHE A 8 -1.25 19.73 20.30
C PHE A 8 -1.42 18.49 21.19
N PRO A 9 -2.65 17.99 21.39
CA PRO A 9 -2.92 16.89 22.33
C PRO A 9 -2.41 15.52 21.85
N MET A 10 -1.72 15.45 20.71
CA MET A 10 -1.19 14.20 20.16
C MET A 10 0.28 14.00 20.51
N ASP A 11 0.64 12.78 20.90
CA ASP A 11 2.04 12.39 21.04
C ASP A 11 2.67 12.24 19.63
N VAL A 12 3.40 13.26 19.24
CA VAL A 12 4.10 13.35 17.95
C VAL A 12 5.09 12.20 17.78
N SER A 13 5.74 11.75 18.87
CA SER A 13 6.73 10.66 18.81
C SER A 13 6.13 9.34 18.35
N VAL A 14 4.91 9.03 18.76
CA VAL A 14 4.17 7.83 18.33
C VAL A 14 3.81 7.92 16.84
N THR A 15 3.34 9.09 16.41
CA THR A 15 2.99 9.33 15.00
C THR A 15 4.22 9.25 14.10
N ASP A 16 5.31 9.91 14.48
CA ASP A 16 6.56 9.91 13.73
C ASP A 16 7.16 8.51 13.65
N HIS A 17 7.15 7.75 14.76
CA HIS A 17 7.59 6.38 14.77
C HIS A 17 6.77 5.51 13.81
N LEU A 18 5.45 5.62 13.84
CA LEU A 18 4.56 4.87 12.94
C LEU A 18 4.87 5.19 11.47
N LEU A 19 4.95 6.47 11.11
CA LEU A 19 5.21 6.92 9.74
C LEU A 19 6.61 6.52 9.26
N ALA A 20 7.64 6.73 10.10
CA ALA A 20 9.02 6.44 9.74
C ALA A 20 9.31 4.93 9.60
N THR A 21 8.60 4.07 10.34
CA THR A 21 8.87 2.63 10.40
C THR A 21 7.85 1.76 9.65
N THR A 22 6.81 2.35 9.05
CA THR A 22 5.92 1.61 8.15
C THR A 22 6.65 1.24 6.87
N ARG A 23 6.73 -0.05 6.60
CA ARG A 23 7.57 -0.63 5.53
C ARG A 23 6.74 -1.57 4.66
N ALA A 24 7.20 -1.79 3.44
CA ALA A 24 6.75 -2.91 2.62
C ALA A 24 7.24 -4.23 3.23
N VAL A 25 6.36 -4.93 3.95
CA VAL A 25 6.68 -6.17 4.66
C VAL A 25 6.40 -7.37 3.77
N ARG A 26 7.42 -8.22 3.58
CA ARG A 26 7.32 -9.44 2.78
C ARG A 26 7.89 -10.65 3.52
N LYS A 27 9.20 -10.63 3.86
CA LYS A 27 9.90 -11.74 4.51
C LYS A 27 9.52 -11.96 5.98
N ARG A 28 8.88 -10.96 6.60
CA ARG A 28 8.45 -11.00 8.00
C ARG A 28 6.94 -11.16 8.16
N LEU A 29 6.23 -11.60 7.13
CA LEU A 29 4.83 -11.98 7.24
C LEU A 29 4.76 -13.34 7.94
N ASP A 30 3.95 -13.44 8.99
CA ASP A 30 3.62 -14.70 9.66
C ASP A 30 2.56 -15.42 8.82
N LEU A 31 2.97 -16.51 8.21
CA LEU A 31 2.13 -17.26 7.26
C LEU A 31 1.22 -18.29 7.96
N GLU A 32 1.45 -18.53 9.25
CA GLU A 32 0.74 -19.56 10.00
C GLU A 32 -0.34 -18.98 10.95
N ARG A 33 -0.13 -17.74 11.38
CA ARG A 33 -1.08 -17.07 12.27
C ARG A 33 -2.27 -16.51 11.49
N PRO A 34 -3.52 -16.91 11.80
CA PRO A 34 -4.71 -16.34 11.18
C PRO A 34 -4.84 -14.86 11.55
N VAL A 35 -5.50 -14.10 10.68
CA VAL A 35 -5.86 -12.70 10.94
C VAL A 35 -7.36 -12.64 11.17
N GLU A 36 -7.76 -12.11 12.31
CA GLU A 36 -9.14 -12.00 12.72
C GLU A 36 -9.88 -10.99 11.83
N PRO A 37 -11.08 -11.31 11.31
CA PRO A 37 -11.85 -10.41 10.45
C PRO A 37 -12.11 -9.04 11.10
N GLU A 38 -12.34 -9.01 12.42
CA GLU A 38 -12.61 -7.78 13.15
C GLU A 38 -11.42 -6.80 13.12
N VAL A 39 -10.19 -7.30 13.19
CA VAL A 39 -8.98 -6.47 13.09
C VAL A 39 -8.89 -5.79 11.72
N ILE A 40 -9.25 -6.51 10.64
CA ILE A 40 -9.33 -5.92 9.30
C ILE A 40 -10.41 -4.83 9.25
N LEU A 41 -11.60 -5.11 9.80
CA LEU A 41 -12.70 -4.14 9.82
C LEU A 41 -12.35 -2.89 10.64
N GLU A 42 -11.68 -3.03 11.79
CA GLU A 42 -11.18 -1.89 12.56
C GLU A 42 -10.21 -1.02 11.73
N CYS A 43 -9.27 -1.64 11.02
CA CYS A 43 -8.35 -0.92 10.16
C CYS A 43 -9.08 -0.20 9.02
N LEU A 44 -10.11 -0.83 8.44
CA LEU A 44 -10.93 -0.23 7.38
C LEU A 44 -11.76 0.95 7.90
N ARG A 45 -12.33 0.88 9.13
CA ARG A 45 -13.04 2.01 9.75
C ARG A 45 -12.15 3.25 9.88
N LEU A 46 -10.86 3.06 10.15
CA LEU A 46 -9.89 4.16 10.17
C LEU A 46 -9.52 4.62 8.76
N ALA A 47 -9.35 3.71 7.84
CA ALA A 47 -9.01 3.99 6.45
C ALA A 47 -10.03 4.92 5.77
N VAL A 48 -11.32 4.65 5.98
CA VAL A 48 -12.42 5.42 5.37
C VAL A 48 -12.65 6.80 6.02
N GLN A 49 -11.80 7.23 6.97
CA GLN A 49 -11.75 8.61 7.42
C GLN A 49 -10.95 9.51 6.47
N ALA A 50 -10.28 8.93 5.47
CA ALA A 50 -9.58 9.70 4.45
C ALA A 50 -10.55 10.55 3.60
N PRO A 51 -10.13 11.74 3.15
CA PRO A 51 -10.98 12.57 2.30
C PRO A 51 -11.16 11.97 0.91
N THR A 52 -12.29 12.29 0.25
CA THR A 52 -12.57 11.94 -1.15
C THR A 52 -13.00 13.16 -1.94
N GLY A 53 -12.72 13.18 -3.24
CA GLY A 53 -13.22 14.20 -4.13
C GLY A 53 -14.75 14.27 -4.05
N SER A 54 -15.30 15.48 -3.86
CA SER A 54 -16.74 15.73 -3.72
C SER A 54 -17.46 14.87 -2.66
N ASN A 55 -16.72 14.32 -1.71
CA ASN A 55 -17.25 13.42 -0.69
C ASN A 55 -17.99 12.19 -1.25
N THR A 56 -17.56 11.68 -2.40
CA THR A 56 -18.25 10.59 -3.12
C THR A 56 -18.17 9.23 -2.42
N GLN A 57 -17.10 8.96 -1.67
CA GLN A 57 -16.90 7.71 -0.90
C GLN A 57 -17.15 6.43 -1.72
N GLY A 58 -16.73 6.45 -2.99
CA GLY A 58 -16.98 5.38 -3.97
C GLY A 58 -16.11 4.12 -3.78
N TRP A 59 -15.34 4.02 -2.70
CA TRP A 59 -14.48 2.87 -2.41
C TRP A 59 -15.27 1.61 -2.04
N ARG A 60 -14.72 0.45 -2.43
CA ARG A 60 -15.11 -0.88 -1.98
C ARG A 60 -13.85 -1.67 -1.61
N TRP A 61 -13.99 -2.59 -0.69
CA TRP A 61 -12.86 -3.36 -0.18
C TRP A 61 -13.19 -4.84 -0.27
N ILE A 62 -12.41 -5.60 -1.04
CA ILE A 62 -12.56 -7.04 -1.12
C ILE A 62 -11.50 -7.66 -0.23
N VAL A 63 -11.94 -8.41 0.78
CA VAL A 63 -11.08 -9.15 1.69
C VAL A 63 -11.14 -10.62 1.28
N VAL A 64 -10.02 -11.16 0.83
CA VAL A 64 -9.89 -12.53 0.32
C VAL A 64 -9.15 -13.36 1.36
N THR A 65 -9.85 -14.32 1.96
CA THR A 65 -9.31 -15.31 2.90
C THR A 65 -9.39 -16.73 2.35
N ASP A 66 -10.21 -16.95 1.33
CA ASP A 66 -10.38 -18.23 0.65
C ASP A 66 -9.07 -18.69 0.01
N PRO A 67 -8.56 -19.91 0.33
CA PRO A 67 -7.27 -20.40 -0.16
C PRO A 67 -7.21 -20.55 -1.69
N GLU A 68 -8.32 -20.98 -2.32
CA GLU A 68 -8.37 -21.20 -3.77
C GLU A 68 -8.29 -19.85 -4.51
N LYS A 69 -9.01 -18.84 -4.01
CA LYS A 69 -8.94 -17.48 -4.56
C LYS A 69 -7.57 -16.85 -4.36
N ARG A 70 -6.93 -17.07 -3.19
CA ARG A 70 -5.55 -16.58 -2.96
C ARG A 70 -4.55 -17.24 -3.90
N ALA A 71 -4.69 -18.54 -4.14
CA ALA A 71 -3.86 -19.25 -5.12
C ALA A 71 -4.07 -18.72 -6.54
N ALA A 72 -5.32 -18.51 -6.95
CA ALA A 72 -5.64 -17.94 -8.26
C ALA A 72 -5.09 -16.50 -8.40
N LEU A 73 -5.19 -15.66 -7.38
CA LEU A 73 -4.59 -14.32 -7.38
C LEU A 73 -3.06 -14.36 -7.48
N LYS A 74 -2.40 -15.35 -6.87
CA LYS A 74 -0.95 -15.57 -7.06
C LYS A 74 -0.60 -15.85 -8.51
N GLU A 75 -1.37 -16.70 -9.21
CA GLU A 75 -1.16 -16.99 -10.62
C GLU A 75 -1.33 -15.75 -11.51
N LEU A 76 -2.36 -14.94 -11.23
CA LEU A 76 -2.56 -13.66 -11.92
C LEU A 76 -1.40 -12.68 -11.65
N TYR A 77 -0.96 -12.58 -10.42
CA TYR A 77 0.17 -11.75 -10.00
C TYR A 77 1.49 -12.22 -10.62
N GLY A 78 1.71 -13.53 -10.65
CA GLY A 78 2.95 -14.16 -11.10
C GLY A 78 3.15 -14.17 -12.61
N GLY A 79 2.09 -14.21 -13.41
CA GLY A 79 2.14 -14.40 -14.85
C GLY A 79 3.17 -13.49 -15.55
N THR A 80 2.79 -12.25 -15.83
CA THR A 80 3.70 -11.24 -16.42
C THR A 80 4.70 -10.68 -15.40
N GLY A 81 4.27 -10.53 -14.15
CA GLY A 81 5.05 -9.91 -13.07
C GLY A 81 6.23 -10.76 -12.60
N GLY A 82 6.12 -12.08 -12.62
CA GLY A 82 7.16 -12.98 -12.14
C GLY A 82 8.44 -12.89 -12.98
N THR A 83 8.35 -12.87 -14.30
CA THR A 83 9.49 -12.70 -15.20
C THR A 83 10.15 -11.35 -15.00
N TYR A 84 9.36 -10.27 -14.89
CA TYR A 84 9.86 -8.93 -14.61
C TYR A 84 10.65 -8.87 -13.29
N LEU A 85 10.10 -9.37 -12.19
CA LEU A 85 10.75 -9.34 -10.89
C LEU A 85 12.07 -10.11 -10.86
N LYS A 86 12.11 -11.31 -11.45
CA LYS A 86 13.32 -12.13 -11.53
C LYS A 86 14.41 -11.45 -12.37
N SER A 87 14.03 -10.87 -13.51
CA SER A 87 14.96 -10.11 -14.37
C SER A 87 15.50 -8.88 -13.63
N ALA A 88 14.62 -8.09 -13.00
CA ALA A 88 15.02 -6.91 -12.24
C ALA A 88 15.94 -7.25 -11.05
N ALA A 89 15.68 -8.36 -10.35
CA ALA A 89 16.54 -8.84 -9.25
C ALA A 89 17.95 -9.23 -9.76
N SER A 90 18.03 -9.86 -10.95
CA SER A 90 19.31 -10.30 -11.52
C SER A 90 20.15 -9.14 -12.09
N THR A 91 19.49 -8.07 -12.58
CA THR A 91 20.16 -6.95 -13.26
C THR A 91 20.42 -5.74 -12.36
N ALA A 92 19.81 -5.70 -11.15
CA ALA A 92 19.99 -4.60 -10.21
C ALA A 92 21.44 -4.46 -9.77
N LYS A 93 22.05 -3.29 -10.03
CA LYS A 93 23.45 -2.97 -9.69
C LYS A 93 23.59 -2.48 -8.23
N ASP A 94 22.60 -1.71 -7.76
CA ASP A 94 22.60 -1.22 -6.38
C ASP A 94 22.17 -2.32 -5.40
N PRO A 95 22.98 -2.60 -4.36
CA PRO A 95 22.69 -3.68 -3.40
C PRO A 95 21.37 -3.50 -2.64
N GLN A 96 20.94 -2.27 -2.38
CA GLN A 96 19.64 -2.01 -1.72
C GLN A 96 18.49 -2.35 -2.68
N THR A 97 18.54 -1.89 -3.91
CA THR A 97 17.58 -2.19 -4.96
C THR A 97 17.49 -3.69 -5.22
N LYS A 98 18.62 -4.38 -5.30
CA LYS A 98 18.67 -5.85 -5.44
C LYS A 98 17.92 -6.55 -4.32
N ARG A 99 18.18 -6.20 -3.06
CA ARG A 99 17.46 -6.76 -1.90
C ARG A 99 15.95 -6.50 -1.96
N VAL A 100 15.53 -5.34 -2.49
CA VAL A 100 14.10 -5.03 -2.68
C VAL A 100 13.47 -5.99 -3.68
N TYR A 101 14.09 -6.19 -4.86
CA TYR A 101 13.57 -7.12 -5.86
C TYR A 101 13.60 -8.58 -5.40
N GLU A 102 14.68 -9.02 -4.75
CA GLU A 102 14.75 -10.36 -4.15
C GLU A 102 13.62 -10.59 -3.13
N SER A 103 13.30 -9.57 -2.33
CA SER A 103 12.17 -9.65 -1.40
C SER A 103 10.81 -9.66 -2.10
N ALA A 104 10.71 -9.05 -3.28
CA ALA A 104 9.49 -9.09 -4.10
C ALA A 104 9.30 -10.45 -4.79
N VAL A 105 10.41 -11.07 -5.24
CA VAL A 105 10.39 -12.47 -5.74
C VAL A 105 9.97 -13.42 -4.61
N TYR A 106 10.52 -13.26 -3.40
CA TYR A 106 10.08 -14.05 -2.26
C TYR A 106 8.57 -13.91 -1.98
N LEU A 107 8.02 -12.70 -2.06
CA LEU A 107 6.58 -12.49 -1.90
C LEU A 107 5.79 -13.26 -2.95
N LEU A 108 6.22 -13.25 -4.21
CA LEU A 108 5.58 -14.01 -5.28
C LEU A 108 5.52 -15.51 -4.94
N ASP A 109 6.61 -16.06 -4.39
CA ASP A 109 6.67 -17.48 -4.05
C ASP A 109 5.69 -17.87 -2.93
N ILE A 110 5.42 -16.97 -1.99
CA ILE A 110 4.60 -17.22 -0.78
C ILE A 110 3.20 -16.59 -0.83
N LEU A 111 2.83 -15.89 -1.91
CA LEU A 111 1.66 -15.02 -1.94
C LEU A 111 0.37 -15.76 -1.58
N ASP A 112 0.16 -16.96 -2.09
CA ASP A 112 -0.98 -17.85 -1.78
C ASP A 112 -1.06 -18.27 -0.30
N ARG A 113 0.09 -18.25 0.40
CA ARG A 113 0.18 -18.61 1.83
C ARG A 113 -0.11 -17.43 2.74
N VAL A 114 -0.05 -16.20 2.25
CA VAL A 114 -0.40 -15.03 3.08
C VAL A 114 -1.88 -15.10 3.45
N PRO A 115 -2.24 -15.04 4.74
CA PRO A 115 -3.60 -15.39 5.20
C PRO A 115 -4.70 -14.50 4.65
N VAL A 116 -4.41 -13.23 4.36
CA VAL A 116 -5.41 -12.27 3.86
C VAL A 116 -4.84 -11.47 2.70
N HIS A 117 -5.63 -11.33 1.63
CA HIS A 117 -5.40 -10.33 0.59
C HIS A 117 -6.52 -9.30 0.63
N VAL A 118 -6.18 -8.01 0.58
CA VAL A 118 -7.15 -6.93 0.47
C VAL A 118 -6.99 -6.24 -0.87
N ILE A 119 -8.09 -6.12 -1.62
CA ILE A 119 -8.12 -5.44 -2.91
C ILE A 119 -9.04 -4.22 -2.77
N PRO A 120 -8.45 -3.02 -2.63
CA PRO A 120 -9.21 -1.78 -2.67
C PRO A 120 -9.68 -1.49 -4.09
N CYS A 121 -10.95 -1.17 -4.22
CA CYS A 121 -11.60 -0.80 -5.47
C CYS A 121 -12.28 0.55 -5.31
N ILE A 122 -12.39 1.28 -6.41
CA ILE A 122 -13.14 2.55 -6.47
C ILE A 122 -14.10 2.53 -7.64
N GLU A 123 -15.31 3.07 -7.42
CA GLU A 123 -16.33 3.22 -8.45
C GLU A 123 -15.87 4.18 -9.55
N GLY A 124 -16.00 3.78 -10.79
CA GLY A 124 -15.60 4.52 -11.97
C GLY A 124 -14.38 3.95 -12.70
N ARG A 125 -14.14 4.50 -13.89
CA ARG A 125 -12.98 4.18 -14.77
C ARG A 125 -12.37 5.48 -15.29
N VAL A 126 -11.03 5.54 -15.36
CA VAL A 126 -10.29 6.73 -15.84
C VAL A 126 -9.20 6.38 -16.85
N ASP A 127 -9.35 5.25 -17.56
CA ASP A 127 -8.33 4.67 -18.44
C ASP A 127 -7.80 5.64 -19.52
N SER A 128 -8.63 6.61 -19.96
CA SER A 128 -8.26 7.63 -20.95
C SER A 128 -8.54 9.06 -20.48
N ALA A 129 -8.70 9.27 -19.18
CA ALA A 129 -9.10 10.56 -18.63
C ALA A 129 -7.95 11.56 -18.58
N ALA A 130 -8.29 12.86 -18.60
CA ALA A 130 -7.34 13.96 -18.41
C ALA A 130 -6.70 13.93 -17.00
N THR A 131 -5.56 14.61 -16.85
CA THR A 131 -4.79 14.66 -15.59
C THR A 131 -5.65 15.02 -14.37
N LEU A 132 -6.56 15.99 -14.49
CA LEU A 132 -7.46 16.40 -13.41
C LEU A 132 -8.33 15.23 -12.93
N ALA A 133 -8.96 14.52 -13.86
CA ALA A 133 -9.83 13.39 -13.53
C ALA A 133 -9.05 12.25 -12.89
N ASN A 134 -7.88 11.88 -13.43
CA ASN A 134 -7.00 10.87 -12.85
C ASN A 134 -6.54 11.25 -11.43
N ALA A 135 -6.08 12.48 -11.23
CA ALA A 135 -5.60 12.95 -9.92
C ALA A 135 -6.73 12.94 -8.88
N SER A 136 -7.92 13.42 -9.22
CA SER A 136 -9.09 13.41 -8.34
C SER A 136 -9.55 11.99 -8.03
N PHE A 137 -9.60 11.13 -9.04
CA PHE A 137 -10.04 9.74 -8.92
C PHE A 137 -9.13 8.93 -7.99
N TYR A 138 -7.84 8.86 -8.29
CA TYR A 138 -6.89 8.13 -7.46
C TYR A 138 -6.66 8.82 -6.11
N GLY A 139 -6.70 10.15 -6.04
CA GLY A 139 -6.67 10.93 -4.80
C GLY A 139 -7.80 10.60 -3.85
N SER A 140 -8.91 10.05 -4.35
CA SER A 140 -10.07 9.65 -3.54
C SER A 140 -9.96 8.25 -2.92
N ILE A 141 -8.96 7.46 -3.27
CA ILE A 141 -8.79 6.12 -2.70
C ILE A 141 -7.37 5.86 -2.15
N LEU A 142 -6.32 6.34 -2.81
CA LEU A 142 -4.95 6.04 -2.38
C LEU A 142 -4.65 6.50 -0.94
N PRO A 143 -5.14 7.66 -0.46
CA PRO A 143 -4.99 8.05 0.95
C PRO A 143 -5.65 7.06 1.91
N ALA A 144 -6.84 6.55 1.56
CA ALA A 144 -7.53 5.54 2.38
C ALA A 144 -6.74 4.22 2.44
N VAL A 145 -6.18 3.77 1.32
CA VAL A 145 -5.34 2.56 1.29
C VAL A 145 -4.08 2.73 2.13
N TRP A 146 -3.43 3.90 2.05
CA TRP A 146 -2.28 4.18 2.91
C TRP A 146 -2.65 4.22 4.39
N SER A 147 -3.77 4.87 4.75
CA SER A 147 -4.30 4.90 6.12
C SER A 147 -4.61 3.48 6.63
N PHE A 148 -5.17 2.61 5.78
CA PHE A 148 -5.37 1.19 6.09
C PHE A 148 -4.05 0.50 6.44
N MET A 149 -2.99 0.70 5.65
CA MET A 149 -1.67 0.10 5.91
C MET A 149 -1.04 0.62 7.20
N LEU A 150 -1.22 1.90 7.55
CA LEU A 150 -0.79 2.47 8.81
C LEU A 150 -1.56 1.87 10.00
N ALA A 151 -2.88 1.71 9.85
CA ALA A 151 -3.72 1.08 10.86
C ALA A 151 -3.35 -0.40 11.09
N LEU A 152 -3.03 -1.15 10.03
CA LEU A 152 -2.47 -2.51 10.15
C LEU A 152 -1.16 -2.50 10.93
N ARG A 153 -0.25 -1.60 10.56
CA ARG A 153 1.08 -1.50 11.20
C ARG A 153 0.98 -1.20 12.70
N SER A 154 0.07 -0.32 13.12
CA SER A 154 -0.15 0.00 14.54
C SER A 154 -0.70 -1.17 15.36
N ARG A 155 -1.21 -2.21 14.70
CA ARG A 155 -1.75 -3.46 15.30
C ARG A 155 -0.82 -4.65 15.14
N GLY A 156 0.44 -4.43 14.76
CA GLY A 156 1.42 -5.50 14.59
C GLY A 156 1.27 -6.33 13.30
N LEU A 157 0.44 -5.86 12.36
CA LEU A 157 0.34 -6.49 11.04
C LEU A 157 1.30 -5.84 10.06
N GLY A 158 1.81 -6.67 9.16
CA GLY A 158 2.60 -6.26 8.00
C GLY A 158 1.77 -6.31 6.74
N SER A 159 2.08 -5.41 5.83
CA SER A 159 1.47 -5.37 4.51
C SER A 159 2.45 -4.82 3.49
N VAL A 160 2.12 -4.97 2.21
CA VAL A 160 2.86 -4.36 1.12
C VAL A 160 1.92 -3.97 -0.01
N TRP A 161 2.14 -2.79 -0.57
CA TRP A 161 1.43 -2.33 -1.76
C TRP A 161 1.97 -3.06 -2.99
N THR A 162 1.09 -3.76 -3.73
CA THR A 162 1.44 -4.42 -4.98
C THR A 162 0.40 -4.15 -6.07
N THR A 163 0.83 -4.22 -7.34
CA THR A 163 -0.01 -3.89 -8.49
C THR A 163 0.16 -4.86 -9.67
N LEU A 164 0.98 -5.90 -9.55
CA LEU A 164 1.28 -6.78 -10.69
C LEU A 164 0.07 -7.55 -11.22
N HIS A 165 -0.92 -7.86 -10.36
CA HIS A 165 -2.18 -8.49 -10.77
C HIS A 165 -3.00 -7.60 -11.73
N LEU A 166 -2.78 -6.27 -11.71
CA LEU A 166 -3.48 -5.34 -12.59
C LEU A 166 -3.11 -5.50 -14.07
N ALA A 167 -2.01 -6.20 -14.39
CA ALA A 167 -1.74 -6.61 -15.75
C ALA A 167 -2.79 -7.60 -16.29
N ARG A 168 -3.55 -8.23 -15.38
CA ARG A 168 -4.66 -9.14 -15.64
C ARG A 168 -5.91 -8.71 -14.83
N GLU A 169 -6.17 -7.39 -14.78
CA GLU A 169 -7.23 -6.79 -13.95
C GLU A 169 -8.59 -7.44 -14.21
N GLN A 170 -8.92 -7.68 -15.47
CA GLN A 170 -10.21 -8.26 -15.86
C GLN A 170 -10.37 -9.68 -15.29
N GLU A 171 -9.36 -10.52 -15.39
CA GLU A 171 -9.40 -11.88 -14.84
C GLU A 171 -9.51 -11.88 -13.32
N ALA A 172 -8.85 -10.93 -12.65
CA ALA A 172 -9.00 -10.73 -11.21
C ALA A 172 -10.42 -10.26 -10.85
N ALA A 173 -11.03 -9.40 -11.69
CA ALA A 173 -12.41 -8.96 -11.52
C ALA A 173 -13.40 -10.13 -11.67
N GLU A 174 -13.24 -10.97 -12.68
CA GLU A 174 -14.05 -12.17 -12.91
C GLU A 174 -13.94 -13.15 -11.72
N LEU A 175 -12.70 -13.43 -11.27
CA LEU A 175 -12.43 -14.31 -10.12
C LEU A 175 -13.15 -13.84 -8.84
N LEU A 176 -13.20 -12.53 -8.62
CA LEU A 176 -13.70 -11.93 -7.39
C LEU A 176 -15.13 -11.38 -7.51
N GLY A 177 -15.72 -11.41 -8.70
CA GLY A 177 -17.04 -10.86 -8.97
C GLY A 177 -17.09 -9.33 -8.89
N ILE A 178 -16.00 -8.64 -9.26
CA ILE A 178 -15.94 -7.17 -9.28
C ILE A 178 -16.68 -6.66 -10.52
N PRO A 179 -17.69 -5.77 -10.37
CA PRO A 179 -18.40 -5.22 -11.52
C PRO A 179 -17.49 -4.35 -12.42
N GLU A 180 -17.78 -4.29 -13.73
CA GLU A 180 -17.02 -3.49 -14.72
C GLU A 180 -16.89 -2.00 -14.35
N GLY A 181 -17.87 -1.44 -13.63
CA GLY A 181 -17.86 -0.05 -13.16
C GLY A 181 -16.85 0.25 -12.05
N PHE A 182 -16.04 -0.71 -11.61
CA PHE A 182 -15.05 -0.53 -10.54
C PHE A 182 -13.63 -0.73 -11.04
N THR A 183 -12.72 0.13 -10.57
CA THR A 183 -11.27 0.01 -10.81
C THR A 183 -10.58 -0.56 -9.58
N GLN A 184 -9.80 -1.61 -9.75
CA GLN A 184 -8.90 -2.13 -8.72
C GLN A 184 -7.65 -1.24 -8.64
N VAL A 185 -7.17 -0.91 -7.43
CA VAL A 185 -6.01 -0.02 -7.30
C VAL A 185 -4.75 -0.70 -6.75
N ALA A 186 -4.91 -1.80 -6.03
CA ALA A 186 -3.81 -2.56 -5.47
C ALA A 186 -4.26 -3.97 -5.06
N LEU A 187 -3.27 -4.84 -4.81
CA LEU A 187 -3.40 -6.04 -4.01
C LEU A 187 -2.50 -5.88 -2.79
N ILE A 188 -3.09 -5.93 -1.60
CA ILE A 188 -2.42 -5.75 -0.32
C ILE A 188 -2.43 -7.08 0.43
N PRO A 189 -1.36 -7.89 0.37
CA PRO A 189 -1.21 -9.05 1.24
C PRO A 189 -1.01 -8.58 2.68
N VAL A 190 -1.70 -9.22 3.62
CA VAL A 190 -1.74 -8.86 5.04
C VAL A 190 -1.53 -10.08 5.91
N ALA A 191 -0.64 -9.99 6.88
CA ALA A 191 -0.42 -10.97 7.94
C ALA A 191 0.15 -10.29 9.18
N TYR A 192 0.11 -10.95 10.33
CA TYR A 192 0.91 -10.51 11.47
C TYR A 192 2.40 -10.50 11.12
N THR A 193 3.20 -9.71 11.86
CA THR A 193 4.65 -9.67 11.61
C THR A 193 5.42 -10.53 12.59
N THR A 194 6.42 -11.24 12.08
CA THR A 194 7.43 -11.89 12.92
C THR A 194 8.48 -10.83 13.31
N GLY A 195 8.36 -10.32 14.54
CA GLY A 195 9.20 -9.22 15.06
C GLY A 195 8.68 -7.82 14.73
N GLY A 196 9.05 -6.83 15.54
CA GLY A 196 8.51 -5.47 15.52
C GLY A 196 9.53 -4.35 15.24
N ASP A 197 10.82 -4.65 15.15
CA ASP A 197 11.94 -3.71 15.07
C ASP A 197 12.20 -3.16 13.66
N PHE A 198 11.17 -2.60 13.03
CA PHE A 198 11.33 -1.96 11.73
C PHE A 198 12.07 -0.62 11.88
N LYS A 199 13.08 -0.43 11.03
CA LYS A 199 13.88 0.80 11.01
C LYS A 199 13.41 1.73 9.88
N PRO A 200 13.61 3.04 10.03
CA PRO A 200 13.41 3.98 8.94
C PRO A 200 14.19 3.57 7.68
N ALA A 201 13.65 3.90 6.52
CA ALA A 201 14.37 3.69 5.27
C ALA A 201 15.48 4.71 5.11
N VAL A 202 16.60 4.30 4.49
CA VAL A 202 17.56 5.26 3.98
C VAL A 202 16.94 6.00 2.80
N ARG A 203 16.89 7.32 2.89
CA ARG A 203 16.38 8.22 1.86
C ARG A 203 17.38 9.34 1.61
N PRO A 204 17.41 9.91 0.42
CA PRO A 204 18.13 11.16 0.19
C PRO A 204 17.63 12.27 1.14
N PRO A 205 18.49 13.27 1.44
CA PRO A 205 18.05 14.44 2.19
C PRO A 205 16.85 15.12 1.54
N VAL A 206 15.84 15.47 2.34
CA VAL A 206 14.58 16.07 1.83
C VAL A 206 14.82 17.45 1.23
N GLU A 207 15.82 18.17 1.70
CA GLU A 207 16.22 19.48 1.23
C GLU A 207 16.60 19.48 -0.26
N GLY A 208 17.19 18.37 -0.74
CA GLY A 208 17.57 18.23 -2.16
C GLY A 208 16.41 17.96 -3.13
N ILE A 209 15.21 17.72 -2.61
CA ILE A 209 13.99 17.46 -3.39
C ILE A 209 12.84 18.39 -3.03
N THR A 210 13.11 19.43 -2.23
CA THR A 210 12.14 20.44 -1.83
C THR A 210 12.49 21.76 -2.50
N TYR A 211 11.54 22.31 -3.23
CA TYR A 211 11.68 23.59 -3.92
C TYR A 211 10.69 24.59 -3.31
N TRP A 212 11.13 25.83 -3.13
CA TRP A 212 10.34 26.92 -2.58
C TRP A 212 9.89 27.85 -3.72
N ASP A 213 8.60 28.12 -3.78
CA ASP A 213 7.94 28.99 -4.73
C ASP A 213 8.13 28.62 -6.22
N THR A 214 9.32 28.22 -6.65
CA THR A 214 9.66 27.90 -8.05
C THR A 214 10.41 26.58 -8.14
N TRP A 215 10.12 25.80 -9.17
CA TRP A 215 10.84 24.55 -9.45
C TRP A 215 12.35 24.80 -9.61
N GLY A 216 13.15 24.07 -8.85
CA GLY A 216 14.61 24.17 -8.84
C GLY A 216 15.17 25.11 -7.78
N ASP A 217 14.36 25.91 -7.09
CA ASP A 217 14.79 26.75 -5.98
C ASP A 217 14.78 25.97 -4.67
N THR A 218 15.98 25.61 -4.19
CA THR A 218 16.18 24.81 -2.97
C THR A 218 16.52 25.67 -1.74
N VAL A 219 16.52 26.99 -1.85
CA VAL A 219 16.84 27.87 -0.72
C VAL A 219 15.65 27.91 0.25
N SER A 220 15.89 27.51 1.51
CA SER A 220 14.86 27.66 2.56
C SER A 220 14.56 29.14 2.80
N PRO A 221 13.30 29.55 2.93
CA PRO A 221 12.97 30.86 3.43
C PRO A 221 13.60 31.05 4.81
N GLY A 222 14.33 32.14 4.99
CA GLY A 222 15.05 32.50 6.22
C GLY A 222 14.11 32.76 7.40
#